data_4dd3de23c8422e2d4a9715952623c456
#
_entry.id   4dd3de23c8422e2d4a9715952623c456
#
_cell.length_a   1.000
_cell.length_b   1.000
_cell.length_c   1.000
_cell.angle_alpha   90.00
_cell.angle_beta   90.00
_cell.angle_gamma   90.00
#
_symmetry.space_group_name_H-M   'P 1'
#
loop_
_entity.id
_entity.type
_entity.pdbx_description
1 polymer ?
#
loop_
_entity_poly.entity_id
_entity_poly.type
_entity_poly.pdbx_seq_one_letter_code
_entity_poly.pdbx_strand_id
1 'polypeptide(L)'
;MRALAPLALTLLIAGCGDGESLLPPDGRLPDGGRYRGDLVDGVLQGQGRIDYPNGSWYEGQFDRGQRQGIGELHASNGDIYKGGFEQGLFNGQGKLTTRSGASYVGGFRLGQRDGEGTQKDKGLLYRGQFKQGLYDGPGRLEMEDGSQYQGLFANGKPNGEGIRSDASGNQYSGMFVDGQLQGNGSFTSADGDQYVGRFRNSQLDGQGRYENSDGDVWSGEFKEGALTGKGELLGSDGSRYQGSFDNWRFAGQGTLHLPDGSSYVGEFADDTYQGEGVLTTADGTVQRGIWANGQRIRDAKGKLLPDALETGLLVQGSLLEKALSAVPASTAAPELYSLVVGGDGKQSVFMREADYVSNLLATRFGAVGQISLVNHRDHMDDRPMATRETITRAVQTLAQRTGPEDLIFIYLTSHGTQDHELVLDQPRLSLADLPADALAAALAPLKNRDKVVVISACYSGGFIPDLKDERTVVMTASRADRVSFGCSEEADFTYFGDALFGKALVETDDLQQAFNEAKAYVARRETEDNFEASEPQIWAPKGVIARWHLLRKNQAERALNTALTRKEAKTSSSR
;
A
#
# COMPACT_ATOMS: atom_id res chain seq x y z
N MET A 1 -26.68 -54.68 -6.75
CA MET A 1 -26.58 -56.13 -7.05
C MET A 1 -25.58 -56.33 -8.15
N ARG A 2 -24.68 -57.26 -7.89
CA ARG A 2 -23.62 -57.84 -8.74
C ARG A 2 -22.39 -57.01 -9.04
N ALA A 3 -21.42 -57.25 -8.19
CA ALA A 3 -20.01 -57.00 -8.37
C ALA A 3 -19.44 -57.83 -9.53
N LEU A 4 -18.54 -57.26 -10.30
CA LEU A 4 -17.58 -57.98 -11.14
C LEU A 4 -16.19 -57.61 -10.65
N ALA A 5 -15.49 -58.59 -10.12
CA ALA A 5 -14.11 -58.51 -9.66
C ALA A 5 -13.13 -58.45 -10.85
N PRO A 6 -12.03 -57.73 -10.74
CA PRO A 6 -10.93 -57.83 -11.70
C PRO A 6 -10.07 -59.06 -11.37
N LEU A 7 -9.80 -59.84 -12.40
CA LEU A 7 -8.85 -60.93 -12.38
C LEU A 7 -7.44 -60.37 -12.19
N ALA A 8 -6.85 -60.57 -11.02
CA ALA A 8 -5.45 -60.29 -10.76
C ALA A 8 -4.58 -61.39 -11.41
N LEU A 9 -3.84 -60.98 -12.45
CA LEU A 9 -2.77 -61.82 -12.98
C LEU A 9 -1.49 -61.48 -12.19
N THR A 10 -1.22 -62.32 -11.19
CA THR A 10 0.03 -62.29 -10.43
C THR A 10 1.16 -62.85 -11.30
N LEU A 11 2.01 -61.98 -11.85
CA LEU A 11 3.32 -62.38 -12.34
C LEU A 11 4.31 -62.29 -11.19
N LEU A 12 4.69 -63.43 -10.66
CA LEU A 12 5.86 -63.57 -9.78
C LEU A 12 7.12 -63.31 -10.62
N ILE A 13 7.78 -62.16 -10.39
CA ILE A 13 9.17 -61.97 -10.80
C ILE A 13 10.01 -62.05 -9.53
N ALA A 14 10.60 -63.20 -9.32
CA ALA A 14 11.71 -63.39 -8.40
C ALA A 14 13.01 -63.13 -9.16
N GLY A 15 13.96 -62.37 -8.51
CA GLY A 15 15.36 -62.46 -8.86
C GLY A 15 16.01 -61.17 -9.20
N CYS A 16 16.60 -60.50 -8.18
CA CYS A 16 17.81 -59.69 -8.34
C CYS A 16 18.95 -60.54 -8.82
N GLY A 17 19.69 -60.04 -9.82
CA GLY A 17 20.97 -60.60 -10.18
C GLY A 17 21.43 -59.97 -11.49
N ASP A 18 22.54 -59.22 -11.44
CA ASP A 18 23.36 -58.88 -12.60
C ASP A 18 23.92 -60.14 -13.21
N GLY A 19 23.05 -60.95 -13.80
CA GLY A 19 23.39 -62.15 -14.48
C GLY A 19 23.37 -61.94 -15.98
N GLU A 20 24.53 -61.89 -16.62
CA GLU A 20 24.63 -62.16 -18.05
C GLU A 20 23.81 -63.40 -18.33
N SER A 21 22.83 -63.26 -19.23
CA SER A 21 22.00 -64.40 -19.65
C SER A 21 22.92 -65.52 -20.16
N LEU A 22 22.90 -66.66 -19.48
CA LEU A 22 23.73 -67.84 -19.80
C LEU A 22 23.41 -68.46 -21.15
N LEU A 23 22.39 -67.97 -21.87
CA LEU A 23 22.06 -68.45 -23.21
C LEU A 23 22.85 -67.66 -24.26
N PRO A 24 23.50 -68.31 -25.22
CA PRO A 24 24.20 -67.62 -26.30
C PRO A 24 23.18 -66.77 -27.13
N PRO A 25 23.63 -65.62 -27.68
CA PRO A 25 22.77 -64.85 -28.58
C PRO A 25 22.44 -65.65 -29.82
N ASP A 26 21.18 -65.54 -30.30
CA ASP A 26 20.72 -66.21 -31.49
C ASP A 26 21.46 -65.75 -32.77
N GLY A 27 22.04 -64.51 -32.73
CA GLY A 27 22.84 -63.98 -33.83
C GLY A 27 23.76 -62.86 -33.42
N ARG A 28 24.78 -62.55 -34.24
CA ARG A 28 25.61 -61.37 -34.16
C ARG A 28 25.35 -60.47 -35.37
N LEU A 29 25.14 -59.17 -35.09
CA LEU A 29 24.93 -58.18 -36.11
C LEU A 29 26.26 -57.61 -36.63
N PRO A 30 26.29 -57.04 -37.85
CA PRO A 30 27.54 -56.45 -38.41
C PRO A 30 28.17 -55.37 -37.54
N ASP A 31 27.38 -54.64 -36.77
CA ASP A 31 27.80 -53.60 -35.83
C ASP A 31 28.31 -54.15 -34.48
N GLY A 32 28.37 -55.47 -34.35
CA GLY A 32 28.79 -56.17 -33.13
C GLY A 32 27.68 -56.38 -32.10
N GLY A 33 26.47 -55.98 -32.39
CA GLY A 33 25.27 -56.19 -31.56
C GLY A 33 24.99 -57.72 -31.39
N ARG A 34 24.53 -58.09 -30.17
CA ARG A 34 24.09 -59.44 -29.87
C ARG A 34 22.56 -59.47 -29.88
N TYR A 35 22.01 -60.27 -30.80
CA TYR A 35 20.57 -60.42 -30.96
C TYR A 35 20.09 -61.74 -30.34
N ARG A 36 18.94 -61.66 -29.68
CA ARG A 36 18.14 -62.80 -29.22
C ARG A 36 16.71 -62.57 -29.64
N GLY A 37 16.12 -63.50 -30.35
CA GLY A 37 14.74 -63.41 -30.81
C GLY A 37 14.49 -64.09 -32.15
N ASP A 38 13.33 -63.82 -32.72
CA ASP A 38 12.87 -64.45 -33.95
C ASP A 38 13.63 -63.95 -35.17
N LEU A 39 14.00 -64.87 -36.04
CA LEU A 39 14.61 -64.59 -37.35
C LEU A 39 13.76 -65.22 -38.45
N VAL A 40 13.54 -64.52 -39.54
CA VAL A 40 12.96 -65.01 -40.76
C VAL A 40 13.91 -64.75 -41.90
N ASP A 41 14.37 -65.77 -42.58
CA ASP A 41 15.38 -65.68 -43.65
C ASP A 41 16.66 -64.95 -43.25
N GLY A 42 17.06 -65.08 -41.96
CA GLY A 42 18.24 -64.38 -41.43
C GLY A 42 18.04 -62.91 -41.07
N VAL A 43 16.81 -62.41 -41.18
CA VAL A 43 16.43 -61.00 -40.88
C VAL A 43 15.66 -60.99 -39.55
N LEU A 44 15.91 -59.94 -38.72
CA LEU A 44 15.22 -59.77 -37.44
C LEU A 44 13.71 -59.62 -37.68
N GLN A 45 12.91 -60.44 -36.99
CA GLN A 45 11.48 -60.43 -37.13
C GLN A 45 10.84 -60.77 -35.78
N GLY A 46 9.59 -60.31 -35.54
CA GLY A 46 8.86 -60.65 -34.31
C GLY A 46 9.47 -60.02 -33.04
N GLN A 47 9.40 -60.73 -31.94
CA GLN A 47 9.94 -60.26 -30.66
C GLN A 47 11.45 -60.57 -30.53
N GLY A 48 12.20 -59.61 -30.00
CA GLY A 48 13.62 -59.83 -29.80
C GLY A 48 14.31 -58.75 -28.99
N ARG A 49 15.58 -59.01 -28.61
CA ARG A 49 16.45 -58.08 -27.90
C ARG A 49 17.79 -57.98 -28.61
N ILE A 50 18.28 -56.77 -28.74
CA ILE A 50 19.66 -56.46 -29.18
C ILE A 50 20.38 -55.80 -28.02
N ASP A 51 21.58 -56.34 -27.67
CA ASP A 51 22.54 -55.71 -26.78
C ASP A 51 23.72 -55.25 -27.63
N TYR A 52 23.97 -53.92 -27.65
CA TYR A 52 25.04 -53.30 -28.45
C TYR A 52 26.37 -53.17 -27.66
N PRO A 53 27.52 -53.18 -28.34
CA PRO A 53 28.82 -53.09 -27.66
C PRO A 53 29.03 -51.81 -26.85
N ASN A 54 28.33 -50.75 -27.17
CA ASN A 54 28.38 -49.46 -26.47
C ASN A 54 27.50 -49.40 -25.19
N GLY A 55 26.95 -50.55 -24.77
CA GLY A 55 26.10 -50.68 -23.59
C GLY A 55 24.63 -50.28 -23.80
N SER A 56 24.26 -49.80 -24.99
CA SER A 56 22.83 -49.63 -25.31
C SER A 56 22.15 -50.96 -25.61
N TRP A 57 20.85 -51.02 -25.42
CA TRP A 57 20.08 -52.21 -25.78
C TRP A 57 18.64 -51.81 -26.19
N TYR A 58 18.05 -52.67 -27.04
CA TYR A 58 16.65 -52.57 -27.41
C TYR A 58 15.97 -53.94 -27.20
N GLU A 59 14.77 -53.88 -26.67
CA GLU A 59 13.89 -55.06 -26.52
C GLU A 59 12.49 -54.73 -27.00
N GLY A 60 11.97 -55.50 -27.94
CA GLY A 60 10.68 -55.21 -28.56
C GLY A 60 10.48 -55.91 -29.88
N GLN A 61 9.55 -55.37 -30.66
CA GLN A 61 9.19 -55.91 -31.95
C GLN A 61 10.13 -55.49 -33.07
N PHE A 62 10.34 -56.40 -34.02
CA PHE A 62 11.11 -56.17 -35.25
C PHE A 62 10.26 -56.54 -36.48
N ASP A 63 10.40 -55.79 -37.55
CA ASP A 63 9.93 -56.14 -38.87
C ASP A 63 11.01 -55.84 -39.90
N ARG A 64 11.34 -56.85 -40.72
CA ARG A 64 12.37 -56.74 -41.78
C ARG A 64 13.67 -56.10 -41.29
N GLY A 65 14.15 -56.51 -40.11
CA GLY A 65 15.41 -56.03 -39.56
C GLY A 65 15.35 -54.68 -38.84
N GLN A 66 14.21 -54.01 -38.80
CA GLN A 66 14.04 -52.71 -38.16
C GLN A 66 13.17 -52.82 -36.91
N ARG A 67 13.46 -51.94 -35.90
CA ARG A 67 12.58 -51.80 -34.73
C ARG A 67 11.19 -51.34 -35.20
N GLN A 68 10.16 -52.09 -34.80
CA GLN A 68 8.79 -51.88 -35.21
C GLN A 68 7.86 -52.12 -34.02
N GLY A 69 6.65 -51.58 -34.02
CA GLY A 69 5.66 -51.83 -32.98
C GLY A 69 6.09 -51.33 -31.61
N ILE A 70 5.83 -52.03 -30.54
CA ILE A 70 6.14 -51.62 -29.18
C ILE A 70 7.49 -52.17 -28.71
N GLY A 71 8.29 -51.32 -28.07
CA GLY A 71 9.59 -51.71 -27.53
C GLY A 71 10.17 -50.74 -26.50
N GLU A 72 11.28 -51.19 -25.91
CA GLU A 72 12.06 -50.42 -24.94
C GLU A 72 13.49 -50.28 -25.45
N LEU A 73 13.99 -49.03 -25.50
CA LEU A 73 15.37 -48.70 -25.87
C LEU A 73 16.08 -48.05 -24.69
N HIS A 74 17.20 -48.60 -24.28
CA HIS A 74 18.18 -47.97 -23.41
C HIS A 74 19.34 -47.48 -24.25
N ALA A 75 19.50 -46.17 -24.35
CA ALA A 75 20.57 -45.55 -25.12
C ALA A 75 21.89 -45.53 -24.33
N SER A 76 23.02 -45.49 -25.01
CA SER A 76 24.37 -45.47 -24.38
C SER A 76 24.62 -44.18 -23.57
N ASN A 77 23.87 -43.10 -23.83
CA ASN A 77 23.93 -41.88 -23.03
C ASN A 77 23.10 -41.93 -21.74
N GLY A 78 22.41 -43.06 -21.51
CA GLY A 78 21.57 -43.30 -20.34
C GLY A 78 20.09 -42.90 -20.50
N ASP A 79 19.69 -42.46 -21.67
CA ASP A 79 18.27 -42.19 -21.96
C ASP A 79 17.49 -43.50 -22.16
N ILE A 80 16.24 -43.51 -21.73
CA ILE A 80 15.35 -44.67 -21.83
C ILE A 80 14.08 -44.26 -22.58
N TYR A 81 13.79 -44.97 -23.65
CA TYR A 81 12.52 -44.84 -24.37
C TYR A 81 11.70 -46.10 -24.27
N LYS A 82 10.41 -45.98 -23.93
CA LYS A 82 9.41 -47.05 -23.94
C LYS A 82 8.21 -46.58 -24.76
N GLY A 83 7.91 -47.26 -25.86
CA GLY A 83 6.82 -46.85 -26.71
C GLY A 83 6.85 -47.45 -28.09
N GLY A 84 6.15 -46.79 -29.02
CA GLY A 84 6.03 -47.19 -30.40
C GLY A 84 7.27 -46.93 -31.23
N PHE A 85 7.55 -47.80 -32.17
CA PHE A 85 8.60 -47.70 -33.17
C PHE A 85 8.01 -47.95 -34.58
N GLU A 86 8.49 -47.22 -35.53
CA GLU A 86 8.21 -47.40 -36.95
C GLU A 86 9.49 -47.15 -37.74
N GLN A 87 9.90 -48.13 -38.55
CA GLN A 87 11.14 -48.04 -39.34
C GLN A 87 12.38 -47.65 -38.53
N GLY A 88 12.48 -48.18 -37.29
CA GLY A 88 13.59 -47.89 -36.39
C GLY A 88 13.50 -46.58 -35.60
N LEU A 89 12.56 -45.70 -35.89
CA LEU A 89 12.35 -44.40 -35.22
C LEU A 89 11.21 -44.47 -34.19
N PHE A 90 11.25 -43.59 -33.18
CA PHE A 90 10.12 -43.44 -32.25
C PHE A 90 8.89 -42.96 -33.02
N ASN A 91 7.79 -43.65 -32.83
CA ASN A 91 6.52 -43.35 -33.50
C ASN A 91 5.33 -43.80 -32.65
N GLY A 92 4.20 -43.04 -32.69
CA GLY A 92 3.04 -43.34 -31.84
C GLY A 92 3.24 -42.84 -30.40
N GLN A 93 2.60 -43.49 -29.45
CA GLN A 93 2.70 -43.12 -28.01
C GLN A 93 3.96 -43.71 -27.39
N GLY A 94 4.61 -42.89 -26.54
CA GLY A 94 5.80 -43.33 -25.84
C GLY A 94 6.18 -42.47 -24.64
N LYS A 95 7.12 -43.01 -23.83
CA LYS A 95 7.75 -42.32 -22.71
C LYS A 95 9.24 -42.29 -22.94
N LEU A 96 9.81 -41.09 -23.01
CA LEU A 96 11.25 -40.84 -23.00
C LEU A 96 11.66 -40.33 -21.62
N THR A 97 12.67 -40.93 -21.02
CA THR A 97 13.28 -40.48 -19.77
C THR A 97 14.77 -40.29 -20.03
N THR A 98 15.27 -39.09 -19.81
CA THR A 98 16.70 -38.79 -19.99
C THR A 98 17.50 -39.18 -18.74
N ARG A 99 18.82 -39.32 -18.89
CA ARG A 99 19.74 -39.59 -17.78
C ARG A 99 19.67 -38.48 -16.70
N SER A 100 19.32 -37.24 -17.05
CA SER A 100 19.16 -36.12 -16.11
C SER A 100 17.86 -36.19 -15.29
N GLY A 101 16.97 -37.14 -15.59
CA GLY A 101 15.66 -37.28 -14.97
C GLY A 101 14.54 -36.52 -15.68
N ALA A 102 14.85 -35.76 -16.73
CA ALA A 102 13.82 -35.16 -17.56
C ALA A 102 12.98 -36.23 -18.26
N SER A 103 11.68 -35.99 -18.42
CA SER A 103 10.79 -36.99 -19.03
C SER A 103 9.79 -36.35 -19.98
N TYR A 104 9.44 -37.09 -21.00
CA TYR A 104 8.35 -36.81 -21.90
C TYR A 104 7.45 -38.03 -22.03
N VAL A 105 6.14 -37.81 -21.98
CA VAL A 105 5.11 -38.82 -22.21
C VAL A 105 4.13 -38.25 -23.22
N GLY A 106 3.98 -38.91 -24.37
CA GLY A 106 3.11 -38.40 -25.42
C GLY A 106 3.40 -38.97 -26.77
N GLY A 107 2.92 -38.30 -27.81
CA GLY A 107 3.07 -38.70 -29.21
C GLY A 107 4.48 -38.44 -29.75
N PHE A 108 4.89 -39.38 -30.63
CA PHE A 108 6.13 -39.29 -31.42
C PHE A 108 5.80 -39.51 -32.89
N ARG A 109 6.52 -38.82 -33.76
CA ARG A 109 6.50 -39.02 -35.20
C ARG A 109 7.90 -38.83 -35.77
N LEU A 110 8.38 -39.81 -36.52
CA LEU A 110 9.72 -39.80 -37.13
C LEU A 110 10.84 -39.47 -36.11
N GLY A 111 10.74 -40.00 -34.89
CA GLY A 111 11.72 -39.82 -33.82
C GLY A 111 11.58 -38.52 -33.01
N GLN A 112 10.66 -37.64 -33.39
CA GLN A 112 10.44 -36.36 -32.70
C GLN A 112 9.12 -36.36 -31.94
N ARG A 113 9.04 -35.58 -30.84
CA ARG A 113 7.78 -35.34 -30.13
C ARG A 113 6.78 -34.68 -31.08
N ASP A 114 5.59 -35.23 -31.18
CA ASP A 114 4.55 -34.75 -32.10
C ASP A 114 3.16 -35.17 -31.59
N GLY A 115 2.19 -34.25 -31.55
CA GLY A 115 0.88 -34.44 -30.96
C GLY A 115 0.82 -34.10 -29.47
N GLU A 116 -0.17 -34.62 -28.77
CA GLU A 116 -0.36 -34.38 -27.34
C GLU A 116 0.74 -35.03 -26.49
N GLY A 117 1.23 -34.25 -25.48
CA GLY A 117 2.24 -34.78 -24.58
C GLY A 117 2.46 -33.94 -23.31
N THR A 118 3.15 -34.58 -22.38
CA THR A 118 3.60 -33.94 -21.13
C THR A 118 5.12 -34.03 -21.03
N GLN A 119 5.79 -32.90 -20.90
CA GLN A 119 7.22 -32.81 -20.65
C GLN A 119 7.47 -32.31 -19.24
N LYS A 120 8.37 -32.96 -18.51
CA LYS A 120 8.84 -32.52 -17.19
C LYS A 120 10.36 -32.47 -17.23
N ASP A 121 10.93 -31.32 -16.81
CA ASP A 121 12.39 -31.13 -16.72
C ASP A 121 12.68 -30.06 -15.65
N LYS A 122 13.57 -30.34 -14.66
CA LYS A 122 14.12 -29.40 -13.66
C LYS A 122 13.21 -28.21 -13.32
N GLY A 123 12.03 -28.48 -12.76
CA GLY A 123 11.07 -27.43 -12.37
C GLY A 123 10.18 -26.92 -13.51
N LEU A 124 10.41 -27.34 -14.74
CA LEU A 124 9.53 -27.02 -15.87
C LEU A 124 8.54 -28.16 -16.10
N LEU A 125 7.27 -27.83 -16.24
CA LEU A 125 6.21 -28.75 -16.63
C LEU A 125 5.40 -28.17 -17.78
N TYR A 126 5.49 -28.82 -18.94
CA TYR A 126 4.63 -28.50 -20.09
C TYR A 126 3.63 -29.60 -20.35
N ARG A 127 2.38 -29.23 -20.60
CA ARG A 127 1.30 -30.11 -21.05
C ARG A 127 0.61 -29.47 -22.25
N GLY A 128 0.62 -30.13 -23.37
CA GLY A 128 0.03 -29.59 -24.59
C GLY A 128 0.52 -30.25 -25.86
N GLN A 129 0.34 -29.55 -26.96
CA GLN A 129 0.69 -30.04 -28.26
C GLN A 129 2.16 -29.81 -28.61
N PHE A 130 2.73 -30.77 -29.32
CA PHE A 130 4.06 -30.75 -29.89
C PHE A 130 4.02 -30.93 -31.39
N LYS A 131 4.93 -30.28 -32.08
CA LYS A 131 5.17 -30.47 -33.50
C LYS A 131 6.66 -30.41 -33.77
N GLN A 132 7.20 -31.47 -34.38
CA GLN A 132 8.64 -31.55 -34.69
C GLN A 132 9.55 -31.27 -33.48
N GLY A 133 9.16 -31.72 -32.28
CA GLY A 133 9.91 -31.56 -31.05
C GLY A 133 9.69 -30.27 -30.28
N LEU A 134 8.99 -29.28 -30.83
CA LEU A 134 8.71 -27.99 -30.23
C LEU A 134 7.26 -27.92 -29.70
N TYR A 135 7.00 -27.05 -28.71
CA TYR A 135 5.64 -26.70 -28.31
C TYR A 135 4.94 -25.98 -29.48
N ASP A 136 3.78 -26.47 -29.90
CA ASP A 136 3.05 -25.93 -31.04
C ASP A 136 1.56 -26.27 -30.91
N GLY A 137 0.68 -25.25 -30.83
CA GLY A 137 -0.73 -25.41 -30.53
C GLY A 137 -1.08 -25.10 -29.07
N PRO A 138 -2.25 -25.48 -28.58
CA PRO A 138 -2.67 -25.23 -27.21
C PRO A 138 -1.80 -25.98 -26.19
N GLY A 139 -1.47 -25.28 -25.08
CA GLY A 139 -0.66 -25.87 -24.01
C GLY A 139 -0.64 -25.04 -22.73
N ARG A 140 -0.14 -25.66 -21.68
CA ARG A 140 0.14 -25.03 -20.39
C ARG A 140 1.59 -25.31 -19.98
N LEU A 141 2.29 -24.26 -19.66
CA LEU A 141 3.66 -24.26 -19.17
C LEU A 141 3.69 -23.75 -17.73
N GLU A 142 4.34 -24.51 -16.85
CA GLU A 142 4.60 -24.12 -15.47
C GLU A 142 6.13 -24.14 -15.25
N MET A 143 6.68 -23.10 -14.62
CA MET A 143 8.10 -22.94 -14.34
C MET A 143 8.40 -23.07 -12.84
N GLU A 144 9.66 -23.32 -12.52
CA GLU A 144 10.12 -23.55 -11.15
C GLU A 144 9.89 -22.35 -10.22
N ASP A 145 9.94 -21.12 -10.77
CA ASP A 145 9.68 -19.88 -10.04
C ASP A 145 8.18 -19.63 -9.75
N GLY A 146 7.30 -20.57 -10.15
CA GLY A 146 5.86 -20.45 -10.00
C GLY A 146 5.17 -19.74 -11.16
N SER A 147 5.91 -19.15 -12.11
CA SER A 147 5.31 -18.52 -13.28
C SER A 147 4.65 -19.56 -14.20
N GLN A 148 3.58 -19.15 -14.87
CA GLN A 148 2.78 -20.02 -15.72
C GLN A 148 2.38 -19.30 -17.00
N TYR A 149 2.19 -20.09 -18.06
CA TYR A 149 1.52 -19.64 -19.27
C TYR A 149 0.52 -20.70 -19.73
N GLN A 150 -0.69 -20.28 -20.08
CA GLN A 150 -1.72 -21.12 -20.68
C GLN A 150 -2.25 -20.42 -21.93
N GLY A 151 -2.12 -21.06 -23.07
CA GLY A 151 -2.53 -20.48 -24.34
C GLY A 151 -1.94 -21.21 -25.53
N LEU A 152 -1.84 -20.48 -26.63
CA LEU A 152 -1.28 -21.00 -27.88
C LEU A 152 0.25 -20.87 -27.91
N PHE A 153 0.89 -21.85 -28.48
CA PHE A 153 2.32 -21.90 -28.75
C PHE A 153 2.57 -22.05 -30.25
N ALA A 154 3.66 -21.43 -30.71
CA ALA A 154 4.23 -21.70 -32.03
C ALA A 154 5.76 -21.72 -31.92
N ASN A 155 6.40 -22.70 -32.53
CA ASN A 155 7.86 -22.86 -32.55
C ASN A 155 8.49 -22.79 -31.13
N GLY A 156 7.85 -23.36 -30.14
CA GLY A 156 8.33 -23.45 -28.76
C GLY A 156 8.07 -22.23 -27.87
N LYS A 157 7.43 -21.17 -28.39
CA LYS A 157 7.15 -19.93 -27.66
C LYS A 157 5.65 -19.65 -27.55
N PRO A 158 5.20 -18.94 -26.50
CA PRO A 158 3.87 -18.36 -26.44
C PRO A 158 3.59 -17.54 -27.70
N ASN A 159 2.53 -17.88 -28.44
CA ASN A 159 2.18 -17.21 -29.69
C ASN A 159 0.70 -17.42 -30.00
N GLY A 160 -0.08 -16.34 -29.96
CA GLY A 160 -1.54 -16.37 -30.04
C GLY A 160 -2.18 -15.98 -28.72
N GLU A 161 -3.47 -16.24 -28.58
CA GLU A 161 -4.20 -15.93 -27.35
C GLU A 161 -3.71 -16.77 -26.17
N GLY A 162 -3.57 -16.09 -25.00
CA GLY A 162 -3.13 -16.78 -23.78
C GLY A 162 -3.18 -15.90 -22.54
N ILE A 163 -2.95 -16.56 -21.40
CA ILE A 163 -2.84 -15.96 -20.09
C ILE A 163 -1.48 -16.35 -19.51
N ARG A 164 -0.72 -15.36 -19.04
CA ARG A 164 0.55 -15.54 -18.31
C ARG A 164 0.39 -15.03 -16.89
N SER A 165 0.80 -15.81 -15.92
CA SER A 165 1.04 -15.35 -14.55
C SER A 165 2.55 -15.36 -14.29
N ASP A 166 3.08 -14.31 -13.70
CA ASP A 166 4.48 -14.28 -13.27
C ASP A 166 4.65 -14.82 -11.83
N ALA A 167 5.91 -14.91 -11.37
CA ALA A 167 6.24 -15.43 -10.05
C ALA A 167 5.69 -14.57 -8.89
N SER A 168 5.39 -13.30 -9.14
CA SER A 168 4.80 -12.38 -8.16
C SER A 168 3.28 -12.49 -8.08
N GLY A 169 2.65 -13.25 -8.99
CA GLY A 169 1.20 -13.42 -9.06
C GLY A 169 0.50 -12.45 -10.02
N ASN A 170 1.24 -11.56 -10.69
CA ASN A 170 0.66 -10.70 -11.70
C ASN A 170 0.17 -11.51 -12.90
N GLN A 171 -0.96 -11.13 -13.46
CA GLN A 171 -1.57 -11.79 -14.61
C GLN A 171 -1.62 -10.89 -15.83
N TYR A 172 -1.33 -11.46 -16.97
CA TYR A 172 -1.38 -10.82 -18.30
C TYR A 172 -2.25 -11.66 -19.22
N SER A 173 -3.21 -11.05 -19.91
CA SER A 173 -4.11 -11.76 -20.83
C SER A 173 -4.20 -11.02 -22.15
N GLY A 174 -4.15 -11.75 -23.26
CA GLY A 174 -4.27 -11.19 -24.61
C GLY A 174 -3.48 -11.97 -25.65
N MET A 175 -3.11 -11.28 -26.73
CA MET A 175 -2.36 -11.84 -27.84
C MET A 175 -0.86 -11.79 -27.59
N PHE A 176 -0.22 -12.96 -27.57
CA PHE A 176 1.24 -13.08 -27.48
C PHE A 176 1.87 -13.27 -28.86
N VAL A 177 3.03 -12.66 -29.05
CA VAL A 177 3.89 -12.85 -30.22
C VAL A 177 5.32 -13.08 -29.72
N ASP A 178 5.90 -14.22 -30.06
CA ASP A 178 7.24 -14.64 -29.59
C ASP A 178 7.46 -14.52 -28.07
N GLY A 179 6.40 -14.79 -27.28
CA GLY A 179 6.42 -14.76 -25.83
C GLY A 179 6.13 -13.40 -25.19
N GLN A 180 5.88 -12.37 -25.99
CA GLN A 180 5.57 -11.02 -25.49
C GLN A 180 4.11 -10.65 -25.78
N LEU A 181 3.42 -10.03 -24.82
CA LEU A 181 2.06 -9.53 -25.01
C LEU A 181 2.07 -8.35 -25.99
N GLN A 182 1.19 -8.41 -26.98
CA GLN A 182 1.08 -7.42 -28.07
C GLN A 182 -0.39 -7.07 -28.33
N GLY A 183 -0.65 -5.82 -28.75
CA GLY A 183 -2.01 -5.40 -29.10
C GLY A 183 -2.91 -5.25 -27.86
N ASN A 184 -4.21 -5.48 -28.01
CA ASN A 184 -5.15 -5.36 -26.91
C ASN A 184 -4.99 -6.51 -25.91
N GLY A 185 -5.07 -6.17 -24.63
CA GLY A 185 -4.94 -7.13 -23.54
C GLY A 185 -5.31 -6.53 -22.20
N SER A 186 -5.13 -7.32 -21.16
CA SER A 186 -5.32 -6.88 -19.78
C SER A 186 -4.14 -7.30 -18.90
N PHE A 187 -3.94 -6.55 -17.86
CA PHE A 187 -3.01 -6.80 -16.77
C PHE A 187 -3.76 -6.69 -15.44
N THR A 188 -3.43 -7.57 -14.50
CA THR A 188 -3.89 -7.47 -13.10
C THR A 188 -2.67 -7.75 -12.22
N SER A 189 -2.32 -6.84 -11.33
CA SER A 189 -1.25 -7.05 -10.36
C SER A 189 -1.71 -7.95 -9.21
N ALA A 190 -0.76 -8.49 -8.47
CA ALA A 190 -1.04 -9.25 -7.25
C ALA A 190 -1.70 -8.38 -6.17
N ASP A 191 -1.43 -7.08 -6.17
CA ASP A 191 -1.97 -6.10 -5.22
C ASP A 191 -3.35 -5.55 -5.62
N GLY A 192 -3.86 -5.96 -6.80
CA GLY A 192 -5.21 -5.62 -7.25
C GLY A 192 -5.28 -4.53 -8.33
N ASP A 193 -4.16 -3.91 -8.73
CA ASP A 193 -4.18 -2.97 -9.85
C ASP A 193 -4.63 -3.64 -11.14
N GLN A 194 -5.33 -2.91 -11.98
CA GLN A 194 -5.85 -3.41 -13.25
C GLN A 194 -5.51 -2.47 -14.40
N TYR A 195 -5.18 -3.04 -15.53
CA TYR A 195 -5.07 -2.30 -16.79
C TYR A 195 -5.80 -3.04 -17.91
N VAL A 196 -6.52 -2.30 -18.70
CA VAL A 196 -7.13 -2.78 -19.96
C VAL A 196 -6.80 -1.80 -21.06
N GLY A 197 -6.10 -2.28 -22.09
CA GLY A 197 -5.66 -1.42 -23.17
C GLY A 197 -4.69 -2.12 -24.11
N ARG A 198 -3.85 -1.32 -24.76
CA ARG A 198 -2.85 -1.83 -25.70
C ARG A 198 -1.52 -2.10 -25.03
N PHE A 199 -0.85 -3.12 -25.55
CA PHE A 199 0.49 -3.53 -25.14
C PHE A 199 1.45 -3.53 -26.33
N ARG A 200 2.70 -3.21 -26.07
CA ARG A 200 3.83 -3.40 -26.97
C ARG A 200 4.98 -4.02 -26.18
N ASN A 201 5.45 -5.18 -26.61
CA ASN A 201 6.51 -5.92 -25.93
C ASN A 201 6.25 -6.11 -24.41
N SER A 202 5.00 -6.44 -24.08
CA SER A 202 4.50 -6.61 -22.70
C SER A 202 4.50 -5.33 -21.83
N GLN A 203 4.71 -4.14 -22.42
CA GLN A 203 4.56 -2.85 -21.75
C GLN A 203 3.26 -2.17 -22.19
N LEU A 204 2.67 -1.35 -21.31
CA LEU A 204 1.50 -0.53 -21.63
C LEU A 204 1.89 0.48 -22.71
N ASP A 205 1.21 0.48 -23.83
CA ASP A 205 1.55 1.32 -24.99
C ASP A 205 0.34 1.56 -25.89
N GLY A 206 -0.13 2.81 -25.96
CA GLY A 206 -1.33 3.22 -26.67
C GLY A 206 -2.51 3.49 -25.74
N GLN A 207 -3.71 3.50 -26.29
CA GLN A 207 -4.92 3.81 -25.50
C GLN A 207 -5.22 2.70 -24.48
N GLY A 208 -5.53 3.11 -23.24
CA GLY A 208 -5.86 2.20 -22.16
C GLY A 208 -6.50 2.88 -20.95
N ARG A 209 -6.93 2.04 -20.02
CA ARG A 209 -7.47 2.41 -18.72
C ARG A 209 -6.73 1.62 -17.64
N TYR A 210 -6.20 2.33 -16.69
CA TYR A 210 -5.53 1.77 -15.50
C TYR A 210 -6.35 2.14 -14.26
N GLU A 211 -6.50 1.20 -13.35
CA GLU A 211 -7.15 1.38 -12.05
C GLU A 211 -6.23 0.77 -11.00
N ASN A 212 -5.87 1.58 -9.99
CA ASN A 212 -5.06 1.08 -8.88
C ASN A 212 -5.95 0.41 -7.81
N SER A 213 -5.31 -0.20 -6.82
CA SER A 213 -5.99 -0.85 -5.68
C SER A 213 -6.77 0.13 -4.79
N ASP A 214 -6.43 1.42 -4.83
CA ASP A 214 -7.11 2.47 -4.07
C ASP A 214 -8.37 2.99 -4.78
N GLY A 215 -8.60 2.56 -6.02
CA GLY A 215 -9.76 2.93 -6.83
C GLY A 215 -9.55 4.18 -7.69
N ASP A 216 -8.34 4.73 -7.78
CA ASP A 216 -8.04 5.77 -8.74
C ASP A 216 -7.99 5.22 -10.16
N VAL A 217 -8.54 5.95 -11.11
CA VAL A 217 -8.68 5.53 -12.49
C VAL A 217 -8.03 6.51 -13.44
N TRP A 218 -7.03 6.04 -14.18
CA TRP A 218 -6.40 6.79 -15.27
C TRP A 218 -6.85 6.24 -16.62
N SER A 219 -7.16 7.13 -17.54
CA SER A 219 -7.46 6.75 -18.93
C SER A 219 -6.79 7.71 -19.90
N GLY A 220 -6.24 7.16 -20.99
CA GLY A 220 -5.52 7.98 -21.96
C GLY A 220 -4.49 7.21 -22.74
N GLU A 221 -3.44 7.92 -23.19
CA GLU A 221 -2.37 7.37 -23.99
C GLU A 221 -1.18 6.95 -23.11
N PHE A 222 -0.86 5.67 -23.16
CA PHE A 222 0.28 5.08 -22.46
C PHE A 222 1.46 4.93 -23.41
N LYS A 223 2.65 5.13 -22.91
CA LYS A 223 3.90 4.94 -23.62
C LYS A 223 4.95 4.37 -22.68
N GLU A 224 5.57 3.26 -23.10
CA GLU A 224 6.65 2.59 -22.33
C GLU A 224 6.25 2.31 -20.86
N GLY A 225 4.99 1.98 -20.62
CA GLY A 225 4.48 1.64 -19.29
C GLY A 225 3.88 2.79 -18.50
N ALA A 226 3.94 4.05 -18.95
CA ALA A 226 3.46 5.22 -18.25
C ALA A 226 2.38 5.98 -19.03
N LEU A 227 1.41 6.58 -18.30
CA LEU A 227 0.47 7.52 -18.91
C LEU A 227 1.24 8.77 -19.33
N THR A 228 1.19 9.07 -20.63
CA THR A 228 1.92 10.19 -21.24
C THR A 228 1.08 10.75 -22.40
N GLY A 229 0.95 12.07 -22.49
CA GLY A 229 0.08 12.71 -23.48
C GLY A 229 -1.28 13.08 -22.91
N LYS A 230 -2.33 13.02 -23.70
CA LYS A 230 -3.68 13.37 -23.26
C LYS A 230 -4.33 12.24 -22.48
N GLY A 231 -4.95 12.59 -21.34
CA GLY A 231 -5.61 11.62 -20.49
C GLY A 231 -6.54 12.27 -19.47
N GLU A 232 -7.10 11.41 -18.65
CA GLU A 232 -8.00 11.76 -17.55
C GLU A 232 -7.63 10.93 -16.32
N LEU A 233 -7.68 11.54 -15.14
CA LEU A 233 -7.70 10.88 -13.83
C LEU A 233 -9.07 11.10 -13.19
N LEU A 234 -9.63 10.04 -12.65
CA LEU A 234 -10.74 10.07 -11.71
C LEU A 234 -10.22 9.48 -10.39
N GLY A 235 -9.99 10.35 -9.41
CA GLY A 235 -9.56 9.96 -8.07
C GLY A 235 -10.67 9.28 -7.28
N SER A 236 -10.30 8.34 -6.44
CA SER A 236 -11.20 7.67 -5.49
C SER A 236 -11.78 8.63 -4.46
N ASP A 237 -11.08 9.74 -4.20
CA ASP A 237 -11.54 10.88 -3.39
C ASP A 237 -12.61 11.75 -4.08
N GLY A 238 -12.89 11.52 -5.37
CA GLY A 238 -13.79 12.31 -6.19
C GLY A 238 -13.10 13.43 -6.98
N SER A 239 -11.80 13.59 -6.87
CA SER A 239 -11.03 14.51 -7.71
C SER A 239 -11.08 14.08 -9.18
N ARG A 240 -10.97 15.05 -10.09
CA ARG A 240 -10.94 14.77 -11.53
C ARG A 240 -9.98 15.70 -12.24
N TYR A 241 -9.04 15.10 -12.95
CA TYR A 241 -8.16 15.82 -13.85
C TYR A 241 -8.39 15.42 -15.30
N GLN A 242 -8.42 16.41 -16.18
CA GLN A 242 -8.43 16.21 -17.63
C GLN A 242 -7.40 17.11 -18.28
N GLY A 243 -6.39 16.50 -18.89
CA GLY A 243 -5.29 17.28 -19.44
C GLY A 243 -4.18 16.45 -20.06
N SER A 244 -2.98 17.02 -20.06
CA SER A 244 -1.78 16.29 -20.46
C SER A 244 -1.11 15.65 -19.25
N PHE A 245 -0.48 14.50 -19.48
CA PHE A 245 0.33 13.78 -18.53
C PHE A 245 1.75 13.64 -19.07
N ASP A 246 2.71 13.61 -18.17
CA ASP A 246 4.08 13.19 -18.42
C ASP A 246 4.49 12.23 -17.30
N ASN A 247 4.69 10.96 -17.68
CA ASN A 247 5.06 9.90 -16.75
C ASN A 247 4.17 9.86 -15.48
N TRP A 248 2.84 9.72 -15.69
CA TRP A 248 1.77 9.68 -14.69
C TRP A 248 1.44 11.02 -14.01
N ARG A 249 2.25 12.07 -14.20
CA ARG A 249 2.07 13.38 -13.57
C ARG A 249 1.33 14.35 -14.47
N PHE A 250 0.56 15.24 -13.86
CA PHE A 250 -0.09 16.34 -14.60
C PHE A 250 0.98 17.24 -15.22
N ALA A 251 0.82 17.53 -16.50
CA ALA A 251 1.75 18.34 -17.28
C ALA A 251 1.02 19.17 -18.35
N GLY A 252 1.60 20.30 -18.76
CA GLY A 252 1.01 21.15 -19.79
C GLY A 252 -0.40 21.63 -19.44
N GLN A 253 -1.26 21.82 -20.42
CA GLN A 253 -2.61 22.33 -20.21
C GLN A 253 -3.56 21.26 -19.66
N GLY A 254 -4.31 21.62 -18.60
CA GLY A 254 -5.28 20.74 -17.96
C GLY A 254 -6.33 21.48 -17.16
N THR A 255 -7.33 20.72 -16.73
CA THR A 255 -8.38 21.14 -15.79
C THR A 255 -8.41 20.13 -14.64
N LEU A 256 -8.28 20.61 -13.43
CA LEU A 256 -8.41 19.84 -12.19
C LEU A 256 -9.65 20.32 -11.44
N HIS A 257 -10.49 19.38 -11.04
CA HIS A 257 -11.58 19.60 -10.08
C HIS A 257 -11.24 18.84 -8.80
N LEU A 258 -11.34 19.49 -7.66
CA LEU A 258 -11.07 18.92 -6.35
C LEU A 258 -12.39 18.57 -5.63
N PRO A 259 -12.36 17.66 -4.65
CA PRO A 259 -13.54 17.22 -3.91
C PRO A 259 -14.26 18.34 -3.16
N ASP A 260 -13.51 19.37 -2.71
CA ASP A 260 -14.05 20.55 -2.03
C ASP A 260 -14.85 21.49 -2.94
N GLY A 261 -14.95 21.17 -4.24
CA GLY A 261 -15.60 21.97 -5.26
C GLY A 261 -14.71 23.04 -5.89
N SER A 262 -13.48 23.16 -5.48
CA SER A 262 -12.51 24.04 -6.14
C SER A 262 -12.08 23.49 -7.50
N SER A 263 -11.62 24.36 -8.39
CA SER A 263 -11.11 23.93 -9.70
C SER A 263 -9.98 24.81 -10.20
N TYR A 264 -9.02 24.19 -10.90
CA TYR A 264 -7.96 24.90 -11.59
C TYR A 264 -7.98 24.60 -13.08
N VAL A 265 -7.85 25.65 -13.88
CA VAL A 265 -7.73 25.54 -15.35
C VAL A 265 -6.46 26.29 -15.75
N GLY A 266 -5.48 25.60 -16.31
CA GLY A 266 -4.21 26.22 -16.67
C GLY A 266 -3.11 25.22 -16.96
N GLU A 267 -1.87 25.71 -16.84
CA GLU A 267 -0.68 24.90 -17.02
C GLU A 267 -0.33 24.13 -15.75
N PHE A 268 0.21 22.92 -15.93
CA PHE A 268 0.73 22.05 -14.90
C PHE A 268 2.17 21.65 -15.20
N ALA A 269 2.96 21.46 -14.19
CA ALA A 269 4.25 20.77 -14.23
C ALA A 269 4.41 19.96 -12.94
N ASP A 270 4.72 18.67 -13.06
CA ASP A 270 4.92 17.75 -11.93
C ASP A 270 3.77 17.86 -10.90
N ASP A 271 2.51 17.74 -11.37
CA ASP A 271 1.26 17.81 -10.59
C ASP A 271 0.96 19.17 -9.94
N THR A 272 1.79 20.19 -10.17
CA THR A 272 1.62 21.54 -9.59
C THR A 272 1.15 22.56 -10.62
N TYR A 273 0.38 23.58 -10.15
CA TYR A 273 -0.04 24.71 -10.99
C TYR A 273 1.19 25.50 -11.45
N GLN A 274 1.24 25.75 -12.75
CA GLN A 274 2.36 26.44 -13.39
C GLN A 274 1.85 27.38 -14.48
N GLY A 275 2.66 28.38 -14.89
CA GLY A 275 2.32 29.26 -16.01
C GLY A 275 1.00 30.01 -15.83
N GLU A 276 0.30 30.29 -16.92
CA GLU A 276 -0.99 30.97 -16.89
C GLU A 276 -2.10 30.03 -16.40
N GLY A 277 -2.92 30.51 -15.45
CA GLY A 277 -4.02 29.70 -14.92
C GLY A 277 -5.06 30.48 -14.13
N VAL A 278 -6.17 29.78 -13.88
CA VAL A 278 -7.33 30.27 -13.15
C VAL A 278 -7.70 29.23 -12.10
N LEU A 279 -7.57 29.60 -10.83
CA LEU A 279 -8.12 28.86 -9.71
C LEU A 279 -9.48 29.45 -9.33
N THR A 280 -10.48 28.62 -9.19
CA THR A 280 -11.76 28.95 -8.56
C THR A 280 -11.81 28.16 -7.26
N THR A 281 -11.85 28.82 -6.12
CA THR A 281 -11.92 28.18 -4.80
C THR A 281 -13.34 27.71 -4.48
N ALA A 282 -13.51 26.87 -3.47
CA ALA A 282 -14.80 26.29 -3.06
C ALA A 282 -15.86 27.37 -2.73
N ASP A 283 -15.44 28.53 -2.21
CA ASP A 283 -16.31 29.69 -1.94
C ASP A 283 -16.67 30.52 -3.20
N GLY A 284 -16.18 30.12 -4.38
CA GLY A 284 -16.40 30.79 -5.66
C GLY A 284 -15.44 31.94 -5.95
N THR A 285 -14.42 32.19 -5.12
CA THR A 285 -13.40 33.22 -5.39
C THR A 285 -12.57 32.82 -6.61
N VAL A 286 -12.43 33.74 -7.57
CA VAL A 286 -11.67 33.51 -8.81
C VAL A 286 -10.32 34.20 -8.78
N GLN A 287 -9.26 33.41 -8.88
CA GLN A 287 -7.88 33.86 -8.87
C GLN A 287 -7.24 33.61 -10.24
N ARG A 288 -7.05 34.65 -11.03
CA ARG A 288 -6.38 34.58 -12.35
C ARG A 288 -4.98 35.14 -12.25
N GLY A 289 -4.02 34.51 -12.95
CA GLY A 289 -2.67 35.04 -12.98
C GLY A 289 -1.64 34.05 -13.48
N ILE A 290 -0.38 34.30 -13.09
CA ILE A 290 0.75 33.43 -13.37
C ILE A 290 1.10 32.66 -12.09
N TRP A 291 1.24 31.37 -12.24
CA TRP A 291 1.51 30.41 -11.18
C TRP A 291 2.93 29.85 -11.30
N ALA A 292 3.53 29.56 -10.18
CA ALA A 292 4.80 28.83 -10.10
C ALA A 292 4.78 27.94 -8.85
N ASN A 293 5.07 26.65 -9.04
CA ASN A 293 5.09 25.65 -7.95
C ASN A 293 3.81 25.68 -7.08
N GLY A 294 2.65 25.74 -7.75
CA GLY A 294 1.35 25.75 -7.07
C GLY A 294 0.91 27.09 -6.50
N GLN A 295 1.73 28.14 -6.56
CA GLN A 295 1.43 29.47 -6.01
C GLN A 295 1.23 30.52 -7.10
N ARG A 296 0.23 31.40 -6.91
CA ARG A 296 0.02 32.53 -7.81
C ARG A 296 1.04 33.63 -7.48
N ILE A 297 2.02 33.81 -8.38
CA ILE A 297 3.11 34.79 -8.21
C ILE A 297 2.83 36.12 -8.87
N ARG A 298 1.87 36.21 -9.83
CA ARG A 298 1.42 37.43 -10.47
C ARG A 298 -0.09 37.43 -10.62
N ASP A 299 -0.69 38.62 -10.53
CA ASP A 299 -2.10 38.83 -10.84
C ASP A 299 -2.38 38.80 -12.37
N ALA A 300 -3.63 38.90 -12.76
CA ALA A 300 -4.06 38.93 -14.16
C ALA A 300 -3.53 40.13 -14.97
N LYS A 301 -2.97 41.15 -14.31
CA LYS A 301 -2.35 42.31 -14.93
C LYS A 301 -0.82 42.19 -15.00
N GLY A 302 -0.28 41.04 -14.57
CA GLY A 302 1.15 40.76 -14.54
C GLY A 302 1.89 41.41 -13.36
N LYS A 303 1.20 42.08 -12.42
CA LYS A 303 1.80 42.64 -11.22
C LYS A 303 2.26 41.52 -10.30
N LEU A 304 3.50 41.58 -9.83
CA LEU A 304 4.05 40.66 -8.85
C LEU A 304 3.22 40.73 -7.55
N LEU A 305 2.83 39.54 -7.06
CA LEU A 305 2.17 39.39 -5.76
C LEU A 305 3.23 39.19 -4.68
N PRO A 306 3.00 39.64 -3.45
CA PRO A 306 3.85 39.29 -2.33
C PRO A 306 3.86 37.77 -2.12
N ASP A 307 5.02 37.22 -1.82
CA ASP A 307 5.10 35.80 -1.43
C ASP A 307 4.51 35.64 -0.02
N ALA A 308 3.50 34.74 0.09
CA ALA A 308 2.80 34.54 1.36
C ALA A 308 3.72 34.03 2.48
N LEU A 309 4.71 33.20 2.15
CA LEU A 309 5.69 32.74 3.13
C LEU A 309 6.61 33.88 3.58
N GLU A 310 7.17 34.66 2.65
CA GLU A 310 8.06 35.77 2.99
C GLU A 310 7.34 36.83 3.84
N THR A 311 6.11 37.20 3.42
CA THR A 311 5.30 38.18 4.19
C THR A 311 4.91 37.63 5.55
N GLY A 312 4.55 36.36 5.62
CA GLY A 312 4.24 35.67 6.86
C GLY A 312 5.44 35.67 7.82
N LEU A 313 6.63 35.31 7.34
CA LEU A 313 7.84 35.27 8.16
C LEU A 313 8.16 36.65 8.78
N LEU A 314 7.91 37.75 8.06
CA LEU A 314 8.14 39.11 8.59
C LEU A 314 7.25 39.43 9.79
N VAL A 315 6.07 38.81 9.92
CA VAL A 315 5.12 39.11 11.00
C VAL A 315 5.11 38.07 12.12
N GLN A 316 5.77 36.91 11.94
CA GLN A 316 5.73 35.82 12.91
C GLN A 316 6.14 36.23 14.33
N GLY A 317 7.19 37.02 14.47
CA GLY A 317 7.61 37.55 15.80
C GLY A 317 6.50 38.34 16.48
N SER A 318 5.80 39.20 15.75
CA SER A 318 4.72 40.02 16.30
C SER A 318 3.46 39.23 16.60
N LEU A 319 3.14 38.20 15.78
CA LEU A 319 2.01 37.31 16.03
C LEU A 319 2.23 36.47 17.29
N LEU A 320 3.43 35.94 17.46
CA LEU A 320 3.80 35.23 18.69
C LEU A 320 3.71 36.14 19.92
N GLU A 321 4.33 37.31 19.90
CA GLU A 321 4.28 38.23 21.04
C GLU A 321 2.85 38.67 21.38
N LYS A 322 2.02 38.89 20.37
CA LYS A 322 0.58 39.16 20.57
C LYS A 322 -0.12 38.01 21.27
N ALA A 323 0.10 36.77 20.83
CA ALA A 323 -0.50 35.58 21.45
C ALA A 323 -0.03 35.39 22.88
N LEU A 324 1.28 35.53 23.16
CA LEU A 324 1.84 35.37 24.49
C LEU A 324 1.38 36.46 25.46
N SER A 325 1.34 37.75 25.01
CA SER A 325 0.91 38.86 25.84
C SER A 325 -0.58 38.86 26.16
N ALA A 326 -1.38 38.22 25.33
CA ALA A 326 -2.82 38.04 25.55
C ALA A 326 -3.17 37.11 26.74
N VAL A 327 -2.22 36.29 27.21
CA VAL A 327 -2.43 35.39 28.35
C VAL A 327 -2.51 36.18 29.65
N PRO A 328 -3.66 36.22 30.34
CA PRO A 328 -3.78 36.94 31.59
C PRO A 328 -2.97 36.27 32.70
N ALA A 329 -2.62 37.04 33.74
CA ALA A 329 -2.04 36.50 34.96
C ALA A 329 -3.13 35.75 35.74
N SER A 330 -2.73 34.67 36.44
CA SER A 330 -3.61 33.90 37.35
C SER A 330 -4.19 34.77 38.44
N THR A 331 -5.41 34.43 38.82
CA THR A 331 -6.10 35.02 39.98
C THR A 331 -5.96 34.08 41.20
N ALA A 332 -6.56 34.44 42.35
CA ALA A 332 -6.57 33.59 43.54
C ALA A 332 -7.48 32.35 43.38
N ALA A 333 -8.24 32.26 42.31
CA ALA A 333 -9.13 31.17 42.06
C ALA A 333 -8.54 30.21 41.02
N PRO A 334 -8.71 28.86 41.15
CA PRO A 334 -8.25 27.91 40.16
C PRO A 334 -8.80 28.22 38.76
N GLU A 335 -7.92 28.30 37.76
CA GLU A 335 -8.26 28.64 36.39
C GLU A 335 -7.69 27.62 35.43
N LEU A 336 -8.27 27.57 34.21
CA LEU A 336 -7.79 26.74 33.11
C LEU A 336 -7.05 27.61 32.12
N TYR A 337 -5.86 27.15 31.71
CA TYR A 337 -5.07 27.71 30.63
C TYR A 337 -4.84 26.65 29.56
N SER A 338 -4.62 27.04 28.31
CA SER A 338 -4.39 26.09 27.23
C SER A 338 -3.28 26.49 26.28
N LEU A 339 -2.59 25.47 25.77
CA LEU A 339 -1.71 25.51 24.62
C LEU A 339 -2.21 24.50 23.60
N VAL A 340 -2.50 24.95 22.40
CA VAL A 340 -2.94 24.08 21.29
C VAL A 340 -1.94 24.22 20.14
N VAL A 341 -1.50 23.08 19.59
CA VAL A 341 -0.48 23.01 18.56
C VAL A 341 -0.99 22.18 17.39
N GLY A 342 -1.06 22.79 16.20
CA GLY A 342 -1.23 22.11 14.92
C GLY A 342 0.13 22.07 14.22
N GLY A 343 0.76 20.88 14.13
CA GLY A 343 2.17 20.75 13.76
C GLY A 343 2.44 20.68 12.26
N ASP A 344 1.57 20.04 11.47
CA ASP A 344 1.77 19.87 10.03
C ASP A 344 0.94 20.87 9.24
N GLY A 345 1.61 21.66 8.40
CA GLY A 345 1.00 22.70 7.58
C GLY A 345 0.64 22.27 6.15
N LYS A 346 0.89 21.04 5.79
CA LYS A 346 0.53 20.49 4.47
C LYS A 346 -0.94 20.09 4.41
N GLN A 347 -1.48 19.63 5.53
CA GLN A 347 -2.87 19.17 5.64
C GLN A 347 -3.68 20.05 6.58
N SER A 348 -4.80 20.55 6.09
CA SER A 348 -5.66 21.49 6.82
C SER A 348 -6.39 20.87 8.01
N VAL A 349 -6.48 19.56 8.10
CA VAL A 349 -7.14 18.83 9.22
C VAL A 349 -6.55 19.25 10.57
N PHE A 350 -5.23 19.37 10.69
CA PHE A 350 -4.57 19.71 11.95
C PHE A 350 -4.86 21.14 12.41
N MET A 351 -4.99 22.07 11.46
CA MET A 351 -5.43 23.43 11.77
C MET A 351 -6.90 23.46 12.21
N ARG A 352 -7.81 22.81 11.43
CA ARG A 352 -9.25 22.77 11.77
C ARG A 352 -9.49 22.16 13.14
N GLU A 353 -8.80 21.07 13.43
CA GLU A 353 -8.89 20.39 14.72
C GLU A 353 -8.34 21.24 15.85
N ALA A 354 -7.18 21.91 15.67
CA ALA A 354 -6.60 22.81 16.63
C ALA A 354 -7.53 24.00 16.97
N ASP A 355 -8.17 24.58 15.95
CA ASP A 355 -9.16 25.65 16.11
C ASP A 355 -10.39 25.19 16.89
N TYR A 356 -10.93 24.03 16.55
CA TYR A 356 -12.07 23.46 17.24
C TYR A 356 -11.75 23.21 18.73
N VAL A 357 -10.60 22.57 19.02
CA VAL A 357 -10.17 22.30 20.40
C VAL A 357 -9.93 23.59 21.19
N SER A 358 -9.29 24.61 20.58
CA SER A 358 -9.14 25.92 21.21
C SER A 358 -10.48 26.54 21.57
N ASN A 359 -11.43 26.51 20.63
CA ASN A 359 -12.77 27.05 20.86
C ASN A 359 -13.54 26.24 21.95
N LEU A 360 -13.43 24.91 21.94
CA LEU A 360 -14.06 24.06 22.95
C LEU A 360 -13.51 24.33 24.36
N LEU A 361 -12.18 24.49 24.49
CA LEU A 361 -11.52 24.81 25.75
C LEU A 361 -11.93 26.19 26.26
N ALA A 362 -12.11 27.19 25.39
CA ALA A 362 -12.60 28.52 25.74
C ALA A 362 -14.05 28.51 26.20
N THR A 363 -14.94 27.95 25.36
CA THR A 363 -16.38 28.15 25.50
C THR A 363 -17.01 27.17 26.49
N ARG A 364 -16.64 25.89 26.42
CA ARG A 364 -17.20 24.85 27.30
C ARG A 364 -16.41 24.71 28.59
N PHE A 365 -15.07 24.74 28.53
CA PHE A 365 -14.22 24.50 29.67
C PHE A 365 -13.71 25.77 30.34
N GLY A 366 -14.00 26.94 29.77
CA GLY A 366 -13.73 28.26 30.36
C GLY A 366 -12.24 28.56 30.54
N ALA A 367 -11.40 28.15 29.57
CA ALA A 367 -10.00 28.50 29.56
C ALA A 367 -9.85 30.04 29.47
N VAL A 368 -9.18 30.63 30.44
CA VAL A 368 -9.04 32.09 30.56
C VAL A 368 -7.86 32.63 29.78
N GLY A 369 -6.82 31.80 29.55
CA GLY A 369 -5.63 32.13 28.78
C GLY A 369 -5.30 31.05 27.79
N GLN A 370 -5.20 31.42 26.52
CA GLN A 370 -4.98 30.46 25.44
C GLN A 370 -3.84 30.91 24.55
N ILE A 371 -3.02 29.93 24.13
CA ILE A 371 -2.03 30.07 23.08
C ILE A 371 -2.30 29.02 22.03
N SER A 372 -2.46 29.42 20.77
CA SER A 372 -2.58 28.53 19.63
C SER A 372 -1.40 28.76 18.69
N LEU A 373 -0.66 27.69 18.38
CA LEU A 373 0.47 27.69 17.46
C LEU A 373 0.13 26.73 16.34
N VAL A 374 0.08 27.20 15.09
CA VAL A 374 -0.42 26.41 13.97
C VAL A 374 0.44 26.61 12.74
N ASN A 375 0.88 25.50 12.16
CA ASN A 375 1.48 25.50 10.83
C ASN A 375 0.37 25.30 9.80
N HIS A 376 0.36 26.15 8.78
CA HIS A 376 -0.55 26.01 7.64
C HIS A 376 -0.05 26.85 6.47
N ARG A 377 -0.14 26.30 5.25
CA ARG A 377 0.36 26.93 4.02
C ARG A 377 -0.22 28.32 3.73
N ASP A 378 -1.50 28.56 4.11
CA ASP A 378 -2.23 29.80 3.80
C ASP A 378 -2.43 30.74 5.00
N HIS A 379 -1.91 30.38 6.19
CA HIS A 379 -2.14 31.12 7.45
C HIS A 379 -0.84 31.55 8.15
N MET A 380 0.17 31.92 7.35
CA MET A 380 1.46 32.36 7.85
C MET A 380 1.47 33.83 8.36
N ASP A 381 0.52 34.64 7.90
CA ASP A 381 0.45 36.07 8.19
C ASP A 381 -0.56 36.42 9.29
N ASP A 382 -1.36 35.48 9.76
CA ASP A 382 -2.39 35.72 10.77
C ASP A 382 -2.24 34.84 12.03
N ARG A 383 -1.39 33.81 12.03
CA ARG A 383 -1.19 32.84 13.12
C ARG A 383 0.29 32.66 13.45
N PRO A 384 0.66 32.53 14.75
CA PRO A 384 2.02 32.16 15.13
C PRO A 384 2.29 30.69 14.80
N MET A 385 3.42 30.42 14.15
CA MET A 385 3.86 29.10 13.78
C MET A 385 4.19 28.21 14.98
N ALA A 386 3.97 26.89 14.78
CA ALA A 386 4.43 25.83 15.67
C ALA A 386 5.87 25.43 15.30
N THR A 387 6.82 25.77 16.16
CA THR A 387 8.21 25.32 16.13
C THR A 387 8.63 24.88 17.53
N ARG A 388 9.73 24.15 17.68
CA ARG A 388 10.28 23.83 19.01
C ARG A 388 10.42 25.07 19.90
N GLU A 389 10.93 26.16 19.32
CA GLU A 389 11.17 27.41 20.05
C GLU A 389 9.88 28.13 20.41
N THR A 390 8.89 28.20 19.53
CA THR A 390 7.62 28.88 19.83
C THR A 390 6.81 28.08 20.87
N ILE A 391 6.84 26.76 20.84
CA ILE A 391 6.27 25.87 21.86
C ILE A 391 6.97 26.12 23.21
N THR A 392 8.30 26.15 23.24
CA THR A 392 9.09 26.44 24.46
C THR A 392 8.74 27.81 25.05
N ARG A 393 8.63 28.86 24.23
CA ARG A 393 8.23 30.21 24.68
C ARG A 393 6.79 30.25 25.18
N ALA A 394 5.88 29.55 24.53
CA ALA A 394 4.49 29.41 24.99
C ALA A 394 4.42 28.77 26.38
N VAL A 395 5.14 27.68 26.60
CA VAL A 395 5.24 27.01 27.91
C VAL A 395 5.86 27.92 28.97
N GLN A 396 6.93 28.64 28.66
CA GLN A 396 7.54 29.62 29.59
C GLN A 396 6.56 30.70 29.98
N THR A 397 5.78 31.22 29.03
CA THR A 397 4.73 32.20 29.30
C THR A 397 3.66 31.65 30.22
N LEU A 398 3.16 30.43 29.96
CA LEU A 398 2.20 29.76 30.85
C LEU A 398 2.77 29.55 32.24
N ALA A 399 4.05 29.16 32.36
CA ALA A 399 4.71 28.97 33.66
C ALA A 399 4.80 30.28 34.48
N GLN A 400 4.97 31.45 33.80
CA GLN A 400 5.01 32.77 34.42
C GLN A 400 3.62 33.30 34.78
N ARG A 401 2.60 32.93 34.02
CA ARG A 401 1.24 33.48 34.15
C ARG A 401 0.35 32.69 35.07
N THR A 402 0.63 31.37 35.29
CA THR A 402 -0.21 30.44 36.06
C THR A 402 0.27 30.26 37.49
N GLY A 403 -0.68 30.07 38.43
CA GLY A 403 -0.47 29.74 39.84
C GLY A 403 -0.38 28.22 40.07
N PRO A 404 -0.04 27.79 41.30
CA PRO A 404 0.01 26.35 41.66
C PRO A 404 -1.36 25.67 41.70
N GLU A 405 -2.44 26.46 41.81
CA GLU A 405 -3.84 26.01 41.80
C GLU A 405 -4.42 25.83 40.41
N ASP A 406 -3.80 26.40 39.39
CA ASP A 406 -4.28 26.36 38.03
C ASP A 406 -4.03 25.00 37.34
N LEU A 407 -4.78 24.75 36.32
CA LEU A 407 -4.60 23.59 35.45
C LEU A 407 -4.30 24.02 34.03
N ILE A 408 -3.35 23.33 33.39
CA ILE A 408 -2.92 23.65 32.04
C ILE A 408 -3.32 22.49 31.13
N PHE A 409 -4.05 22.79 30.05
CA PHE A 409 -4.43 21.82 29.02
C PHE A 409 -3.55 22.05 27.79
N ILE A 410 -2.80 21.03 27.38
CA ILE A 410 -1.90 21.06 26.24
C ILE A 410 -2.41 20.03 25.23
N TYR A 411 -2.71 20.49 24.04
CA TYR A 411 -3.13 19.64 22.93
C TYR A 411 -2.17 19.80 21.77
N LEU A 412 -1.68 18.67 21.24
CA LEU A 412 -0.81 18.62 20.09
C LEU A 412 -1.41 17.67 19.06
N THR A 413 -1.60 18.14 17.82
CA THR A 413 -2.10 17.35 16.70
C THR A 413 -1.19 17.53 15.50
N SER A 414 -0.73 16.42 14.93
CA SER A 414 0.15 16.36 13.77
C SER A 414 0.36 14.93 13.32
N HIS A 415 1.18 14.72 12.29
CA HIS A 415 1.79 13.42 12.04
C HIS A 415 2.80 13.04 13.15
N GLY A 416 3.08 11.74 13.27
CA GLY A 416 4.09 11.22 14.19
C GLY A 416 4.98 10.20 13.50
N THR A 417 6.25 10.11 13.94
CA THR A 417 7.25 9.19 13.43
C THR A 417 7.42 7.96 14.34
N GLN A 418 8.01 6.89 13.82
CA GLN A 418 8.32 5.67 14.59
C GLN A 418 9.35 5.94 15.70
N ASP A 419 10.16 6.99 15.58
CA ASP A 419 11.12 7.43 16.60
C ASP A 419 10.48 8.30 17.68
N HIS A 420 9.14 8.37 17.73
CA HIS A 420 8.35 9.14 18.68
C HIS A 420 8.61 10.65 18.60
N GLU A 421 8.62 11.18 17.41
CA GLU A 421 8.69 12.61 17.15
C GLU A 421 7.35 13.11 16.60
N LEU A 422 6.90 14.26 17.08
CA LEU A 422 5.79 14.99 16.48
C LEU A 422 6.29 15.80 15.30
N VAL A 423 5.74 15.60 14.12
CA VAL A 423 6.13 16.31 12.91
C VAL A 423 5.77 17.79 13.05
N LEU A 424 6.75 18.66 12.81
CA LEU A 424 6.57 20.09 12.67
C LEU A 424 6.93 20.46 11.24
N ASP A 425 5.95 20.61 10.38
CA ASP A 425 6.14 20.95 8.98
C ASP A 425 5.42 22.25 8.61
N GLN A 426 6.11 23.12 7.93
CA GLN A 426 5.54 24.26 7.26
C GLN A 426 6.01 24.23 5.80
N PRO A 427 5.11 24.16 4.82
CA PRO A 427 5.48 24.10 3.42
C PRO A 427 6.55 25.14 3.04
N ARG A 428 7.59 24.70 2.37
CA ARG A 428 8.76 25.49 1.95
C ARG A 428 9.73 25.89 3.08
N LEU A 429 9.53 25.45 4.34
CA LEU A 429 10.48 25.60 5.43
C LEU A 429 10.98 24.23 5.89
N SER A 430 12.24 24.15 6.28
CA SER A 430 12.80 22.98 6.96
C SER A 430 12.74 23.21 8.46
N LEU A 431 11.75 22.63 9.11
CA LEU A 431 11.61 22.62 10.57
C LEU A 431 12.13 21.31 11.14
N ALA A 432 12.58 21.35 12.38
CA ALA A 432 12.95 20.13 13.11
C ALA A 432 11.73 19.58 13.86
N ASP A 433 11.46 18.29 13.69
CA ASP A 433 10.39 17.57 14.41
C ASP A 433 10.61 17.60 15.93
N LEU A 434 9.56 17.42 16.71
CA LEU A 434 9.60 17.53 18.17
C LEU A 434 9.64 16.12 18.82
N PRO A 435 10.83 15.61 19.23
CA PRO A 435 10.96 14.37 19.95
C PRO A 435 10.29 14.39 21.33
N ALA A 436 9.95 13.21 21.85
CA ALA A 436 9.30 13.08 23.15
C ALA A 436 10.12 13.69 24.30
N ASP A 437 11.42 13.46 24.32
CA ASP A 437 12.34 14.02 25.33
C ASP A 437 12.47 15.57 25.22
N ALA A 438 12.47 16.09 23.99
CA ALA A 438 12.48 17.55 23.74
C ALA A 438 11.17 18.21 24.20
N LEU A 439 10.01 17.57 24.00
CA LEU A 439 8.74 18.03 24.54
C LEU A 439 8.77 18.00 26.07
N ALA A 440 9.27 16.93 26.69
CA ALA A 440 9.43 16.84 28.14
C ALA A 440 10.32 17.96 28.69
N ALA A 441 11.45 18.25 28.02
CA ALA A 441 12.34 19.35 28.36
C ALA A 441 11.65 20.72 28.22
N ALA A 442 10.88 20.93 27.15
CA ALA A 442 10.10 22.16 26.95
C ALA A 442 9.04 22.35 28.05
N LEU A 443 8.43 21.27 28.57
CA LEU A 443 7.44 21.29 29.63
C LEU A 443 8.06 21.43 31.06
N ALA A 444 9.37 21.32 31.24
CA ALA A 444 10.04 21.40 32.53
C ALA A 444 9.70 22.65 33.38
N PRO A 445 9.48 23.86 32.80
CA PRO A 445 9.02 25.04 33.57
C PRO A 445 7.66 24.80 34.28
N LEU A 446 6.84 23.88 33.79
CA LEU A 446 5.52 23.51 34.35
C LEU A 446 5.57 22.33 35.32
N LYS A 447 6.73 21.88 35.78
CA LYS A 447 6.89 20.70 36.64
C LYS A 447 6.07 20.76 37.92
N ASN A 448 5.78 21.97 38.45
CA ASN A 448 5.00 22.22 39.65
C ASN A 448 3.53 22.59 39.36
N ARG A 449 3.05 22.40 38.14
CA ARG A 449 1.67 22.64 37.69
C ARG A 449 0.98 21.33 37.36
N ASP A 450 -0.29 21.23 37.69
CA ASP A 450 -1.13 20.14 37.24
C ASP A 450 -1.49 20.39 35.78
N LYS A 451 -1.32 19.37 34.93
CA LYS A 451 -1.51 19.52 33.48
C LYS A 451 -2.10 18.27 32.83
N VAL A 452 -2.83 18.48 31.76
CA VAL A 452 -3.33 17.47 30.83
C VAL A 452 -2.62 17.66 29.51
N VAL A 453 -1.92 16.63 29.03
CA VAL A 453 -1.25 16.61 27.74
C VAL A 453 -1.93 15.58 26.85
N VAL A 454 -2.45 16.03 25.72
CA VAL A 454 -3.11 15.16 24.74
C VAL A 454 -2.33 15.24 23.43
N ILE A 455 -1.93 14.08 22.89
CA ILE A 455 -1.14 13.98 21.66
C ILE A 455 -1.90 13.15 20.64
N SER A 456 -2.40 13.79 19.60
CA SER A 456 -3.06 13.18 18.46
C SER A 456 -2.07 13.03 17.30
N ALA A 457 -1.36 11.90 17.29
CA ALA A 457 -0.37 11.55 16.28
C ALA A 457 -0.15 10.04 16.23
N CYS A 458 0.40 9.56 15.10
CA CYS A 458 0.92 8.20 14.99
C CYS A 458 2.03 7.97 16.03
N TYR A 459 2.16 6.74 16.54
CA TYR A 459 3.20 6.33 17.49
C TYR A 459 3.25 7.16 18.79
N SER A 460 2.19 7.94 19.06
CA SER A 460 2.16 8.91 20.17
C SER A 460 2.26 8.28 21.58
N GLY A 461 1.96 7.00 21.72
CA GLY A 461 2.18 6.26 22.98
C GLY A 461 3.63 6.29 23.46
N GLY A 462 4.59 6.50 22.56
CA GLY A 462 6.01 6.67 22.88
C GLY A 462 6.35 7.93 23.67
N PHE A 463 5.46 8.92 23.71
CA PHE A 463 5.63 10.12 24.55
C PHE A 463 5.32 9.87 26.05
N ILE A 464 4.56 8.84 26.38
CA ILE A 464 4.15 8.59 27.78
C ILE A 464 5.35 8.39 28.72
N PRO A 465 6.39 7.60 28.39
CA PRO A 465 7.52 7.39 29.28
C PRO A 465 8.21 8.67 29.75
N ASP A 466 8.37 9.67 28.84
CA ASP A 466 9.08 10.91 29.10
C ASP A 466 8.19 11.99 29.75
N LEU A 467 6.87 11.91 29.56
CA LEU A 467 5.92 12.90 30.06
C LEU A 467 5.20 12.51 31.35
N LYS A 468 5.16 11.22 31.69
CA LYS A 468 4.42 10.73 32.86
C LYS A 468 5.05 11.18 34.19
N ASP A 469 4.31 11.90 35.00
CA ASP A 469 4.61 12.21 36.40
C ASP A 469 3.32 12.30 37.20
N GLU A 470 3.41 12.59 38.52
CA GLU A 470 2.24 12.69 39.42
C GLU A 470 1.38 13.95 39.15
N ARG A 471 1.82 14.87 38.31
CA ARG A 471 1.14 16.13 37.96
C ARG A 471 0.75 16.24 36.47
N THR A 472 0.89 15.13 35.74
CA THR A 472 0.61 15.12 34.30
C THR A 472 -0.33 13.99 33.95
N VAL A 473 -1.52 14.31 33.44
CA VAL A 473 -2.32 13.34 32.67
C VAL A 473 -1.76 13.35 31.25
N VAL A 474 -1.50 12.17 30.67
CA VAL A 474 -1.08 12.02 29.28
C VAL A 474 -2.07 11.14 28.56
N MET A 475 -2.64 11.62 27.46
CA MET A 475 -3.52 10.86 26.55
C MET A 475 -2.88 10.84 25.16
N THR A 476 -2.89 9.69 24.51
CA THR A 476 -2.30 9.53 23.18
C THR A 476 -3.24 8.81 22.22
N ALA A 477 -3.20 9.18 20.94
CA ALA A 477 -4.07 8.64 19.90
C ALA A 477 -3.74 7.19 19.54
N SER A 478 -2.50 6.76 19.81
CA SER A 478 -2.05 5.41 19.47
C SER A 478 -1.10 4.85 20.52
N ARG A 479 -0.86 3.54 20.45
CA ARG A 479 0.25 2.86 21.15
C ARG A 479 1.59 3.29 20.53
N ALA A 480 2.71 3.06 21.23
CA ALA A 480 4.05 3.46 20.80
C ALA A 480 4.50 2.84 19.45
N ASP A 481 3.96 1.70 19.08
CA ASP A 481 4.28 0.94 17.87
C ASP A 481 3.14 0.93 16.84
N ARG A 482 2.16 1.83 16.97
CA ARG A 482 0.96 1.88 16.11
C ARG A 482 0.75 3.25 15.48
N VAL A 483 0.18 3.24 14.29
CA VAL A 483 -0.31 4.46 13.62
C VAL A 483 -1.68 4.89 14.17
N SER A 484 -2.08 6.11 13.89
CA SER A 484 -3.44 6.64 14.06
C SER A 484 -3.98 7.12 12.71
N PHE A 485 -5.30 7.34 12.60
CA PHE A 485 -5.97 7.56 11.33
C PHE A 485 -6.76 8.87 11.27
N GLY A 486 -7.23 9.23 10.07
CA GLY A 486 -8.05 10.40 9.82
C GLY A 486 -7.28 11.68 9.43
N CYS A 487 -6.01 11.54 9.07
CA CYS A 487 -5.18 12.67 8.64
C CYS A 487 -5.32 12.94 7.13
N SER A 488 -6.55 13.20 6.63
CA SER A 488 -6.76 13.62 5.24
C SER A 488 -7.02 15.11 5.13
N GLU A 489 -6.79 15.69 3.94
CA GLU A 489 -7.05 17.12 3.69
C GLU A 489 -8.51 17.49 3.88
N GLU A 490 -9.43 16.59 3.58
CA GLU A 490 -10.88 16.79 3.63
C GLU A 490 -11.46 16.57 5.03
N ALA A 491 -10.75 15.86 5.91
CA ALA A 491 -11.24 15.57 7.26
C ALA A 491 -11.23 16.82 8.13
N ASP A 492 -12.27 17.03 8.93
CA ASP A 492 -12.31 18.07 9.96
C ASP A 492 -11.53 17.68 11.21
N PHE A 493 -11.34 16.36 11.41
CA PHE A 493 -10.70 15.77 12.58
C PHE A 493 -9.92 14.52 12.24
N THR A 494 -8.85 14.27 13.01
CA THR A 494 -8.31 12.93 13.17
C THR A 494 -9.34 12.03 13.89
N TYR A 495 -9.24 10.70 13.76
CA TYR A 495 -10.18 9.78 14.45
C TYR A 495 -10.20 9.99 15.96
N PHE A 496 -9.02 10.17 16.57
CA PHE A 496 -8.91 10.39 17.99
C PHE A 496 -9.39 11.79 18.41
N GLY A 497 -9.10 12.82 17.59
CA GLY A 497 -9.59 14.18 17.82
C GLY A 497 -11.12 14.27 17.79
N ASP A 498 -11.76 13.67 16.77
CA ASP A 498 -13.23 13.58 16.71
C ASP A 498 -13.81 12.83 17.92
N ALA A 499 -13.23 11.66 18.23
CA ALA A 499 -13.71 10.82 19.32
C ALA A 499 -13.63 11.54 20.67
N LEU A 500 -12.49 12.18 20.97
CA LEU A 500 -12.27 12.82 22.28
C LEU A 500 -12.93 14.20 22.36
N PHE A 501 -12.69 15.07 21.39
CA PHE A 501 -13.15 16.47 21.45
C PHE A 501 -14.47 16.71 20.70
N GLY A 502 -14.66 16.04 19.57
CA GLY A 502 -15.91 16.19 18.78
C GLY A 502 -17.11 15.47 19.42
N LYS A 503 -16.87 14.44 20.22
CA LYS A 503 -17.94 13.62 20.83
C LYS A 503 -17.86 13.55 22.36
N ALA A 504 -16.87 12.84 22.92
CA ALA A 504 -16.88 12.50 24.33
C ALA A 504 -16.83 13.73 25.26
N LEU A 505 -15.89 14.66 25.07
CA LEU A 505 -15.77 15.88 25.87
C LEU A 505 -16.87 16.92 25.61
N VAL A 506 -17.72 16.72 24.62
CA VAL A 506 -18.95 17.51 24.43
C VAL A 506 -20.03 17.04 25.42
N GLU A 507 -20.05 15.76 25.75
CA GLU A 507 -21.11 15.15 26.57
C GLU A 507 -20.71 15.00 28.04
N THR A 508 -19.45 14.67 28.36
CA THR A 508 -18.97 14.50 29.73
C THR A 508 -17.85 15.46 30.10
N ASP A 509 -17.79 15.83 31.39
CA ASP A 509 -16.69 16.58 31.98
C ASP A 509 -15.65 15.67 32.65
N ASP A 510 -15.86 14.37 32.68
CA ASP A 510 -14.92 13.40 33.26
C ASP A 510 -13.89 12.97 32.22
N LEU A 511 -12.62 13.34 32.41
CA LEU A 511 -11.53 13.04 31.50
C LEU A 511 -11.31 11.53 31.28
N GLN A 512 -11.46 10.72 32.35
CA GLN A 512 -11.24 9.28 32.26
C GLN A 512 -12.39 8.60 31.51
N GLN A 513 -13.61 9.03 31.77
CA GLN A 513 -14.79 8.57 31.04
C GLN A 513 -14.68 8.97 29.57
N ALA A 514 -14.39 10.25 29.27
CA ALA A 514 -14.22 10.76 27.91
C ALA A 514 -13.16 9.97 27.13
N PHE A 515 -12.03 9.68 27.76
CA PHE A 515 -10.99 8.87 27.12
C PHE A 515 -11.47 7.44 26.80
N ASN A 516 -12.17 6.78 27.73
CA ASN A 516 -12.66 5.43 27.52
C ASN A 516 -13.71 5.37 26.39
N GLU A 517 -14.59 6.37 26.33
CA GLU A 517 -15.58 6.51 25.24
C GLU A 517 -14.90 6.78 23.89
N ALA A 518 -13.90 7.67 23.88
CA ALA A 518 -13.11 7.97 22.69
C ALA A 518 -12.37 6.73 22.17
N LYS A 519 -11.71 5.99 23.05
CA LYS A 519 -11.01 4.74 22.70
C LYS A 519 -11.97 3.71 22.09
N ALA A 520 -13.16 3.55 22.67
CA ALA A 520 -14.17 2.63 22.15
C ALA A 520 -14.72 3.08 20.78
N TYR A 521 -14.86 4.38 20.58
CA TYR A 521 -15.30 4.94 19.31
C TYR A 521 -14.25 4.73 18.21
N VAL A 522 -12.98 5.05 18.49
CA VAL A 522 -11.86 4.85 17.55
C VAL A 522 -11.77 3.38 17.12
N ALA A 523 -11.80 2.44 18.09
CA ALA A 523 -11.72 1.02 17.77
C ALA A 523 -12.87 0.52 16.85
N ARG A 524 -14.09 1.05 17.02
CA ARG A 524 -15.20 0.71 16.14
C ARG A 524 -14.97 1.26 14.73
N ARG A 525 -14.57 2.53 14.61
CA ARG A 525 -14.35 3.20 13.35
C ARG A 525 -13.21 2.55 12.57
N GLU A 526 -12.11 2.22 13.22
CA GLU A 526 -10.99 1.49 12.61
C GLU A 526 -11.41 0.10 12.08
N THR A 527 -12.30 -0.58 12.81
CA THR A 527 -12.86 -1.87 12.37
C THR A 527 -13.78 -1.69 11.14
N GLU A 528 -14.63 -0.66 11.14
CA GLU A 528 -15.55 -0.34 10.03
C GLU A 528 -14.76 0.05 8.75
N ASP A 529 -13.66 0.77 8.91
CA ASP A 529 -12.80 1.24 7.81
C ASP A 529 -11.68 0.22 7.46
N ASN A 530 -11.69 -0.97 8.10
CA ASN A 530 -10.73 -2.07 7.89
C ASN A 530 -9.26 -1.67 8.18
N PHE A 531 -9.03 -0.83 9.17
CA PHE A 531 -7.70 -0.42 9.62
C PHE A 531 -7.20 -1.27 10.79
N GLU A 532 -5.87 -1.31 10.95
CA GLU A 532 -5.23 -1.91 12.12
C GLU A 532 -5.46 -1.03 13.35
N ALA A 533 -5.79 -1.65 14.51
CA ALA A 533 -6.13 -0.90 15.72
C ALA A 533 -4.98 0.00 16.20
N SER A 534 -5.25 1.30 16.38
CA SER A 534 -4.29 2.27 16.92
C SER A 534 -4.05 2.12 18.43
N GLU A 535 -5.04 1.64 19.17
CA GLU A 535 -5.00 1.41 20.63
C GLU A 535 -4.61 2.66 21.45
N PRO A 536 -5.45 3.69 21.55
CA PRO A 536 -5.21 4.88 22.38
C PRO A 536 -4.83 4.56 23.82
N GLN A 537 -3.87 5.32 24.39
CA GLN A 537 -3.29 5.09 25.71
C GLN A 537 -3.52 6.28 26.65
N ILE A 538 -3.60 6.01 27.96
CA ILE A 538 -3.71 7.05 28.98
C ILE A 538 -2.83 6.76 30.19
N TRP A 539 -2.18 7.80 30.71
CA TRP A 539 -1.63 7.90 32.05
C TRP A 539 -2.40 8.97 32.84
N ALA A 540 -3.05 8.62 33.95
CA ALA A 540 -3.96 9.53 34.66
C ALA A 540 -3.76 9.47 36.18
N PRO A 541 -2.88 10.32 36.73
CA PRO A 541 -2.69 10.44 38.17
C PRO A 541 -3.96 10.98 38.85
N LYS A 542 -4.37 10.33 39.96
CA LYS A 542 -5.59 10.69 40.70
C LYS A 542 -5.62 12.15 41.15
N GLY A 543 -4.45 12.72 41.48
CA GLY A 543 -4.34 14.11 41.92
C GLY A 543 -4.78 15.11 40.83
N VAL A 544 -4.35 14.90 39.60
CA VAL A 544 -4.71 15.78 38.47
C VAL A 544 -6.18 15.61 38.10
N ILE A 545 -6.69 14.37 38.08
CA ILE A 545 -8.11 14.11 37.84
C ILE A 545 -8.99 14.78 38.92
N ALA A 546 -8.62 14.69 40.17
CA ALA A 546 -9.34 15.39 41.24
C ALA A 546 -9.29 16.93 41.08
N ARG A 547 -8.15 17.48 40.65
CA ARG A 547 -8.00 18.91 40.37
C ARG A 547 -8.90 19.34 39.21
N TRP A 548 -8.94 18.57 38.12
CA TRP A 548 -9.85 18.81 37.01
C TRP A 548 -11.32 18.84 37.45
N HIS A 549 -11.78 17.86 38.21
CA HIS A 549 -13.15 17.84 38.72
C HIS A 549 -13.46 19.03 39.64
N LEU A 550 -12.51 19.43 40.50
CA LEU A 550 -12.69 20.59 41.37
C LEU A 550 -12.81 21.89 40.52
N LEU A 551 -11.98 22.04 39.49
CA LEU A 551 -12.06 23.16 38.57
C LEU A 551 -13.45 23.22 37.90
N ARG A 552 -13.94 22.11 37.39
CA ARG A 552 -15.26 22.04 36.71
C ARG A 552 -16.40 22.36 37.68
N LYS A 553 -16.35 21.83 38.88
CA LYS A 553 -17.34 22.12 39.93
C LYS A 553 -17.38 23.62 40.26
N ASN A 554 -16.20 24.23 40.46
CA ASN A 554 -16.10 25.66 40.78
C ASN A 554 -16.63 26.55 39.63
N GLN A 555 -16.38 26.16 38.37
CA GLN A 555 -16.89 26.86 37.21
C GLN A 555 -18.43 26.78 37.13
N ALA A 556 -19.01 25.60 37.36
CA ALA A 556 -20.46 25.42 37.38
C ALA A 556 -21.13 26.25 38.49
N GLU A 557 -20.55 26.28 39.71
CA GLU A 557 -21.05 27.09 40.81
C GLU A 557 -20.99 28.59 40.52
N ARG A 558 -19.90 29.08 39.88
CA ARG A 558 -19.80 30.48 39.45
C ARG A 558 -20.82 30.85 38.38
N ALA A 559 -21.04 29.97 37.41
CA ALA A 559 -22.05 30.17 36.36
C ALA A 559 -23.46 30.27 36.95
N LEU A 560 -23.80 29.41 37.92
CA LEU A 560 -25.09 29.40 38.62
C LEU A 560 -25.29 30.71 39.40
N ASN A 561 -24.26 31.12 40.19
CA ASN A 561 -24.32 32.36 40.99
C ASN A 561 -24.49 33.60 40.06
N THR A 562 -23.79 33.64 38.97
CA THR A 562 -23.92 34.74 37.96
C THR A 562 -25.31 34.79 37.35
N ALA A 563 -25.90 33.63 37.07
CA ALA A 563 -27.26 33.54 36.55
C ALA A 563 -28.34 33.99 37.58
N LEU A 564 -28.17 33.64 38.86
CA LEU A 564 -29.02 34.08 39.96
C LEU A 564 -28.97 35.60 40.15
N THR A 565 -27.75 36.19 40.20
CA THR A 565 -27.57 37.64 40.34
C THR A 565 -28.18 38.43 39.19
N ARG A 566 -28.04 37.89 37.96
CA ARG A 566 -28.70 38.50 36.77
C ARG A 566 -30.23 38.42 36.83
N LYS A 567 -30.77 37.35 37.37
CA LYS A 567 -32.24 37.20 37.56
C LYS A 567 -32.76 38.16 38.62
N GLU A 568 -32.07 38.33 39.76
CA GLU A 568 -32.39 39.29 40.82
C GLU A 568 -32.32 40.74 40.33
N ALA A 569 -31.29 41.10 39.53
CA ALA A 569 -31.15 42.43 38.94
C ALA A 569 -32.29 42.74 37.97
N LYS A 570 -32.75 41.79 37.16
CA LYS A 570 -33.90 41.95 36.27
C LYS A 570 -35.24 42.10 37.04
N THR A 571 -35.40 41.41 38.17
CA THR A 571 -36.64 41.53 38.99
C THR A 571 -36.65 42.83 39.81
N SER A 572 -35.48 43.41 40.16
CA SER A 572 -35.43 44.69 40.84
C SER A 572 -35.58 45.88 39.91
N SER A 573 -35.25 45.78 38.61
CA SER A 573 -35.45 46.82 37.62
C SER A 573 -36.88 46.89 37.01
N SER A 574 -37.73 45.89 37.34
CA SER A 574 -39.14 45.82 36.90
C SER A 574 -40.12 46.19 38.00
N ARG A 575 -39.63 46.62 39.13
CA ARG A 575 -40.37 47.28 40.20
C ARG A 575 -40.02 48.77 40.22
#